data_43bc654672f0a7f08a60f80a4168d11f
#
_entry.id   43bc654672f0a7f08a60f80a4168d11f
#
_cell.length_a   1.000
_cell.length_b   1.000
_cell.length_c   1.000
_cell.angle_alpha   90.00
_cell.angle_beta   90.00
_cell.angle_gamma   90.00
#
_symmetry.space_group_name_H-M   'P 1'
#
loop_
_entity.id
_entity.type
_entity.pdbx_description
1 polymer ?
#
loop_
_entity_poly.entity_id
_entity_poly.type
_entity_poly.pdbx_seq_one_letter_code
_entity_poly.pdbx_strand_id
1 'polypeptide(L)'
;MSLSPTQFIDVNVAIKAGGLSTANFGSAMLFVPASDLKEDQTTGFPVDTYRTFSDIQGVAEVFKDDSETYEVASVWLGGTPTVKDLMIFVRNPDDSSWATTLDKARNLKWWYFTLATKPTFESATDVKQIAAWCEANASFFPNCQTGESAVNIRNETIDTDIATVLTTLGHRHVATGSHADDAYSLIYLMKHFARVNYSADNSTITGEFKKSPGLAAEDLKASEYAAMNSDKKKCAYYTAVELQGSTDSGRWKNTWTHSTYGEWIDDVINLDAFTNAVTVAVYNCIANQTKKLPQTPVGQAMIIAAVRQVCEQYISNGYLGERTYTDPDDAEEKTSRGYEIMTKAEDILTISDSDRNKRLCAPVRLRVFRAGA
;
A
#
# COMPACT_ATOMS: atom_id res chain seq x y z
N MET A 1 -53.81 -2.72 -14.11
CA MET A 1 -52.46 -2.23 -13.78
C MET A 1 -52.13 -2.73 -12.39
N SER A 2 -51.02 -3.46 -12.23
CA SER A 2 -50.55 -3.90 -10.91
C SER A 2 -49.85 -2.72 -10.24
N LEU A 3 -50.10 -2.51 -8.95
CA LEU A 3 -49.48 -1.48 -8.16
C LEU A 3 -48.05 -1.91 -7.77
N SER A 4 -47.09 -0.95 -7.81
CA SER A 4 -45.72 -1.21 -7.34
C SER A 4 -45.64 -1.37 -5.83
N PRO A 5 -44.88 -2.32 -5.29
CA PRO A 5 -44.66 -2.45 -3.84
C PRO A 5 -44.16 -1.15 -3.19
N THR A 6 -43.49 -0.29 -3.92
CA THR A 6 -43.02 1.03 -3.42
C THR A 6 -44.16 2.02 -3.10
N GLN A 7 -45.38 1.73 -3.54
CA GLN A 7 -46.56 2.53 -3.17
C GLN A 7 -47.09 2.19 -1.76
N PHE A 8 -46.66 1.06 -1.20
CA PHE A 8 -47.08 0.58 0.12
C PHE A 8 -45.94 0.49 1.15
N ILE A 9 -44.73 0.50 0.67
CA ILE A 9 -43.53 0.36 1.51
C ILE A 9 -42.57 1.52 1.18
N ASP A 10 -42.45 2.43 2.12
CA ASP A 10 -41.40 3.47 2.08
C ASP A 10 -40.21 2.98 2.91
N VAL A 11 -39.08 2.69 2.23
CA VAL A 11 -37.83 2.29 2.89
C VAL A 11 -36.90 3.47 2.89
N ASN A 12 -36.88 4.19 3.99
CA ASN A 12 -35.96 5.31 4.20
C ASN A 12 -34.69 4.79 4.90
N VAL A 13 -33.62 4.53 4.16
CA VAL A 13 -32.32 4.13 4.70
C VAL A 13 -31.50 5.37 4.98
N ALA A 14 -31.54 5.87 6.21
CA ALA A 14 -30.63 6.90 6.68
C ALA A 14 -29.32 6.23 7.15
N ILE A 15 -28.27 6.31 6.34
CA ILE A 15 -26.93 5.94 6.77
C ILE A 15 -26.40 7.06 7.64
N LYS A 16 -26.44 6.91 8.96
CA LYS A 16 -25.66 7.75 9.86
C LYS A 16 -24.20 7.29 9.76
N ALA A 17 -23.38 8.06 9.07
CA ALA A 17 -21.93 7.94 9.18
C ALA A 17 -21.52 8.33 10.61
N GLY A 18 -21.48 7.37 11.50
CA GLY A 18 -20.96 7.54 12.86
C GLY A 18 -19.53 7.04 12.92
N GLY A 19 -18.56 7.93 13.23
CA GLY A 19 -17.18 7.55 13.41
C GLY A 19 -16.29 7.72 12.16
N LEU A 20 -15.07 7.17 12.24
CA LEU A 20 -14.11 7.14 11.13
C LEU A 20 -14.40 5.98 10.18
N SER A 21 -14.15 6.20 8.89
CA SER A 21 -14.04 5.13 7.89
C SER A 21 -12.58 4.65 7.77
N THR A 22 -12.39 3.41 7.36
CA THR A 22 -11.06 2.91 7.00
C THR A 22 -10.47 3.70 5.83
N ALA A 23 -9.17 3.88 5.82
CA ALA A 23 -8.47 4.55 4.75
C ALA A 23 -8.55 3.78 3.42
N ASN A 24 -8.49 4.51 2.30
CA ASN A 24 -8.48 3.89 0.97
C ASN A 24 -7.06 3.50 0.57
N PHE A 25 -6.65 2.27 0.85
CA PHE A 25 -5.33 1.72 0.48
C PHE A 25 -5.14 1.52 -1.04
N GLY A 26 -6.15 1.77 -1.85
CA GLY A 26 -6.04 1.84 -3.31
C GLY A 26 -5.76 3.24 -3.86
N SER A 27 -5.68 4.27 -3.01
CA SER A 27 -5.45 5.64 -3.45
C SER A 27 -4.00 5.88 -3.85
N ALA A 28 -3.77 6.60 -4.96
CA ALA A 28 -2.46 6.99 -5.43
C ALA A 28 -2.36 8.49 -5.66
N MET A 29 -1.19 9.05 -5.42
CA MET A 29 -0.84 10.42 -5.78
C MET A 29 0.44 10.44 -6.60
N LEU A 30 0.36 11.00 -7.79
CA LEU A 30 1.47 11.23 -8.70
C LEU A 30 2.00 12.65 -8.52
N PHE A 31 3.29 12.77 -8.31
CA PHE A 31 3.99 14.04 -8.14
C PHE A 31 4.69 14.46 -9.42
N VAL A 32 4.31 15.61 -9.95
CA VAL A 32 4.72 16.06 -11.29
C VAL A 32 5.27 17.48 -11.28
N PRO A 33 6.18 17.82 -12.23
CA PRO A 33 6.63 19.20 -12.41
C PRO A 33 5.55 20.04 -13.12
N ALA A 34 5.53 21.34 -12.84
CA ALA A 34 4.62 22.28 -13.52
C ALA A 34 4.91 22.41 -15.03
N SER A 35 6.11 22.05 -15.49
CA SER A 35 6.48 22.03 -16.92
C SER A 35 5.66 21.08 -17.78
N ASP A 36 5.06 20.07 -17.19
CA ASP A 36 4.24 19.07 -17.88
C ASP A 36 2.82 19.56 -18.16
N LEU A 37 2.39 20.66 -17.51
CA LEU A 37 1.12 21.30 -17.78
C LEU A 37 1.08 21.92 -19.17
N LYS A 38 -0.09 21.92 -19.81
CA LYS A 38 -0.35 22.76 -20.99
C LYS A 38 -0.31 24.24 -20.60
N GLU A 39 0.09 25.12 -21.51
CA GLU A 39 0.29 26.54 -21.21
C GLU A 39 -0.96 27.23 -20.68
N ASP A 40 -2.13 26.88 -21.20
CA ASP A 40 -3.43 27.40 -20.79
C ASP A 40 -3.90 26.87 -19.42
N GLN A 41 -3.31 25.80 -18.92
CA GLN A 41 -3.67 25.15 -17.66
C GLN A 41 -2.83 25.63 -16.46
N THR A 42 -1.72 26.31 -16.68
CA THR A 42 -0.78 26.74 -15.61
C THR A 42 -1.43 27.66 -14.56
N THR A 43 -2.36 28.53 -14.99
CA THR A 43 -3.12 29.41 -14.07
C THR A 43 -4.22 28.66 -13.33
N GLY A 44 -4.88 27.72 -14.01
CA GLY A 44 -6.00 26.95 -13.44
C GLY A 44 -5.56 25.81 -12.51
N PHE A 45 -4.31 25.33 -12.64
CA PHE A 45 -3.76 24.26 -11.81
C PHE A 45 -2.38 24.70 -11.23
N PRO A 46 -2.40 25.52 -10.18
CA PRO A 46 -1.17 26.05 -9.60
C PRO A 46 -0.35 24.99 -8.86
N VAL A 47 0.93 25.27 -8.65
CA VAL A 47 1.81 24.47 -7.80
C VAL A 47 1.23 24.34 -6.38
N ASP A 48 1.67 23.31 -5.66
CA ASP A 48 1.21 22.99 -4.30
C ASP A 48 -0.30 22.66 -4.22
N THR A 49 -0.90 22.25 -5.34
CA THR A 49 -2.30 21.78 -5.40
C THR A 49 -2.40 20.42 -6.09
N TYR A 50 -3.54 19.73 -5.92
CA TYR A 50 -3.82 18.48 -6.61
C TYR A 50 -5.19 18.48 -7.29
N ARG A 51 -5.32 17.61 -8.31
CA ARG A 51 -6.61 17.23 -8.92
C ARG A 51 -6.73 15.73 -8.99
N THR A 52 -7.98 15.25 -9.02
CA THR A 52 -8.28 13.82 -9.19
C THR A 52 -8.80 13.58 -10.60
N PHE A 53 -8.25 12.57 -11.26
CA PHE A 53 -8.61 12.16 -12.61
C PHE A 53 -9.12 10.72 -12.56
N SER A 54 -10.22 10.44 -13.27
CA SER A 54 -10.83 9.12 -13.35
C SER A 54 -10.50 8.38 -14.66
N ASP A 55 -9.97 9.09 -15.64
CA ASP A 55 -9.62 8.56 -16.94
C ASP A 55 -8.45 9.36 -17.56
N ILE A 56 -7.83 8.77 -18.57
CA ILE A 56 -6.67 9.35 -19.24
C ILE A 56 -7.05 10.56 -20.12
N GLN A 57 -8.28 10.65 -20.57
CA GLN A 57 -8.73 11.76 -21.40
C GLN A 57 -8.76 13.05 -20.60
N GLY A 58 -9.24 13.01 -19.35
CA GLY A 58 -9.17 14.15 -18.43
C GLY A 58 -7.74 14.59 -18.12
N VAL A 59 -6.79 13.65 -18.07
CA VAL A 59 -5.35 13.99 -17.92
C VAL A 59 -4.84 14.67 -19.20
N ALA A 60 -5.18 14.18 -20.39
CA ALA A 60 -4.80 14.74 -21.68
C ALA A 60 -5.34 16.17 -21.91
N GLU A 61 -6.44 16.54 -21.27
CA GLU A 61 -6.96 17.91 -21.32
C GLU A 61 -6.07 18.92 -20.55
N VAL A 62 -5.33 18.44 -19.56
CA VAL A 62 -4.58 19.28 -18.61
C VAL A 62 -3.07 19.21 -18.83
N PHE A 63 -2.55 18.04 -19.12
CA PHE A 63 -1.12 17.78 -19.32
C PHE A 63 -0.78 17.57 -20.78
N LYS A 64 0.48 17.81 -21.12
CA LYS A 64 1.01 17.56 -22.47
C LYS A 64 1.02 16.06 -22.76
N ASP A 65 0.63 15.67 -23.94
CA ASP A 65 0.51 14.26 -24.37
C ASP A 65 1.88 13.54 -24.46
N ASP A 66 2.97 14.30 -24.58
CA ASP A 66 4.36 13.83 -24.60
C ASP A 66 5.06 13.99 -23.26
N SER A 67 4.33 14.28 -22.18
CA SER A 67 4.89 14.44 -20.83
C SER A 67 5.00 13.12 -20.10
N GLU A 68 6.00 13.03 -19.22
CA GLU A 68 6.15 11.91 -18.27
C GLU A 68 4.90 11.74 -17.37
N THR A 69 4.23 12.84 -17.04
CA THR A 69 2.95 12.81 -16.32
C THR A 69 1.88 12.02 -17.06
N TYR A 70 1.75 12.26 -18.38
CA TYR A 70 0.78 11.54 -19.20
C TYR A 70 1.13 10.06 -19.33
N GLU A 71 2.41 9.72 -19.46
CA GLU A 71 2.86 8.33 -19.52
C GLU A 71 2.53 7.57 -18.23
N VAL A 72 2.88 8.09 -17.04
CA VAL A 72 2.54 7.45 -15.75
C VAL A 72 1.02 7.32 -15.59
N ALA A 73 0.27 8.38 -15.91
CA ALA A 73 -1.18 8.36 -15.81
C ALA A 73 -1.80 7.32 -16.78
N SER A 74 -1.24 7.16 -17.96
CA SER A 74 -1.66 6.14 -18.93
C SER A 74 -1.44 4.72 -18.41
N VAL A 75 -0.33 4.47 -17.70
CA VAL A 75 -0.09 3.19 -17.05
C VAL A 75 -1.09 2.97 -15.91
N TRP A 76 -1.31 3.98 -15.04
CA TRP A 76 -2.18 3.83 -13.88
C TRP A 76 -3.66 3.71 -14.26
N LEU A 77 -4.20 4.64 -15.05
CA LEU A 77 -5.61 4.70 -15.40
C LEU A 77 -6.00 3.77 -16.56
N GLY A 78 -5.04 3.43 -17.44
CA GLY A 78 -5.28 2.58 -18.62
C GLY A 78 -5.15 1.08 -18.36
N GLY A 79 -5.46 0.25 -19.35
CA GLY A 79 -5.21 -1.19 -19.37
C GLY A 79 -5.93 -2.00 -18.28
N THR A 80 -5.41 -3.21 -18.05
CA THR A 80 -5.94 -4.17 -17.07
C THR A 80 -4.88 -4.47 -16.03
N PRO A 81 -5.22 -4.50 -14.72
CA PRO A 81 -6.52 -4.18 -14.12
C PRO A 81 -6.83 -2.67 -14.16
N THR A 82 -8.11 -2.30 -14.22
CA THR A 82 -8.52 -0.89 -14.11
C THR A 82 -8.55 -0.47 -12.66
N VAL A 83 -8.09 0.75 -12.38
CA VAL A 83 -8.20 1.41 -11.08
C VAL A 83 -9.20 2.56 -11.17
N LYS A 84 -9.64 3.07 -10.02
CA LYS A 84 -10.77 4.02 -9.99
C LYS A 84 -10.36 5.43 -10.38
N ASP A 85 -9.26 5.91 -9.83
CA ASP A 85 -8.82 7.30 -9.97
C ASP A 85 -7.30 7.43 -9.72
N LEU A 86 -6.78 8.61 -10.08
CA LEU A 86 -5.42 9.06 -9.80
C LEU A 86 -5.46 10.51 -9.35
N MET A 87 -4.84 10.80 -8.22
CA MET A 87 -4.56 12.16 -7.81
C MET A 87 -3.23 12.60 -8.39
N ILE A 88 -3.18 13.78 -9.00
CA ILE A 88 -1.94 14.37 -9.54
C ILE A 88 -1.69 15.67 -8.79
N PHE A 89 -0.51 15.78 -8.16
CA PHE A 89 -0.04 16.93 -7.41
C PHE A 89 1.07 17.65 -8.18
N VAL A 90 0.90 18.95 -8.43
CA VAL A 90 1.91 19.77 -9.12
C VAL A 90 2.91 20.30 -8.10
N ARG A 91 4.16 19.85 -8.23
CA ARG A 91 5.26 20.25 -7.33
C ARG A 91 5.64 21.72 -7.51
N ASN A 92 5.96 22.35 -6.38
CA ASN A 92 6.64 23.64 -6.40
C ASN A 92 8.16 23.42 -6.63
N PRO A 93 8.77 23.99 -7.68
CA PRO A 93 10.18 23.86 -7.93
C PRO A 93 11.06 24.49 -6.83
N ASP A 94 10.51 25.42 -6.05
CA ASP A 94 11.21 26.10 -4.95
C ASP A 94 11.22 25.27 -3.65
N ASP A 95 10.59 24.10 -3.62
CA ASP A 95 10.64 23.22 -2.46
C ASP A 95 12.06 22.72 -2.19
N SER A 96 12.54 22.93 -0.97
CA SER A 96 13.90 22.59 -0.55
C SER A 96 14.18 21.09 -0.51
N SER A 97 13.14 20.26 -0.44
CA SER A 97 13.26 18.81 -0.36
C SER A 97 11.95 18.10 -0.77
N TRP A 98 12.05 16.82 -1.09
CA TRP A 98 10.86 15.99 -1.32
C TRP A 98 9.97 15.88 -0.08
N ALA A 99 10.55 15.85 1.12
CA ALA A 99 9.75 15.83 2.36
C ALA A 99 8.81 17.05 2.45
N THR A 100 9.31 18.24 2.09
CA THR A 100 8.49 19.48 2.06
C THR A 100 7.30 19.33 1.10
N THR A 101 7.54 18.84 -0.12
CA THR A 101 6.49 18.60 -1.12
C THR A 101 5.44 17.59 -0.62
N LEU A 102 5.93 16.46 -0.10
CA LEU A 102 5.06 15.37 0.36
C LEU A 102 4.23 15.76 1.59
N ASP A 103 4.80 16.55 2.53
CA ASP A 103 4.06 17.08 3.68
C ASP A 103 2.96 18.06 3.26
N LYS A 104 3.26 18.97 2.30
CA LYS A 104 2.24 19.86 1.74
C LYS A 104 1.07 19.08 1.13
N ALA A 105 1.38 18.07 0.32
CA ALA A 105 0.35 17.23 -0.30
C ALA A 105 -0.43 16.43 0.75
N ARG A 106 0.23 15.87 1.77
CA ARG A 106 -0.40 15.10 2.85
C ARG A 106 -1.37 15.95 3.68
N ASN A 107 -1.07 17.21 3.88
CA ASN A 107 -1.96 18.16 4.55
C ASN A 107 -3.26 18.43 3.76
N LEU A 108 -3.23 18.28 2.43
CA LEU A 108 -4.41 18.44 1.58
C LEU A 108 -5.24 17.17 1.48
N LYS A 109 -4.58 16.02 1.30
CA LYS A 109 -5.26 14.74 1.07
C LYS A 109 -4.39 13.57 1.49
N TRP A 110 -5.01 12.53 2.03
CA TRP A 110 -4.37 11.24 2.29
C TRP A 110 -4.33 10.38 1.01
N TRP A 111 -3.20 9.67 0.80
CA TRP A 111 -3.01 8.65 -0.24
C TRP A 111 -2.10 7.56 0.28
N TYR A 112 -2.10 6.40 -0.40
CA TYR A 112 -1.23 5.28 -0.03
C TYR A 112 -0.06 5.11 -1.00
N PHE A 113 -0.31 4.98 -2.32
CA PHE A 113 0.76 4.84 -3.31
C PHE A 113 1.33 6.20 -3.72
N THR A 114 2.62 6.41 -3.44
CA THR A 114 3.36 7.61 -3.89
C THR A 114 3.98 7.31 -5.25
N LEU A 115 3.50 7.94 -6.30
CA LEU A 115 3.98 7.77 -7.66
C LEU A 115 4.83 8.96 -8.08
N ALA A 116 5.82 8.71 -8.95
CA ALA A 116 6.72 9.73 -9.46
C ALA A 116 6.98 9.51 -10.95
N THR A 117 7.63 10.49 -11.59
CA THR A 117 8.03 10.45 -12.99
C THR A 117 9.45 9.90 -13.16
N LYS A 118 9.79 9.47 -14.38
CA LYS A 118 11.10 8.90 -14.72
C LYS A 118 12.29 9.73 -14.23
N PRO A 119 12.36 11.08 -14.44
CA PRO A 119 13.48 11.88 -13.93
C PRO A 119 13.67 11.79 -12.41
N THR A 120 12.58 11.56 -11.64
CA THR A 120 12.66 11.34 -10.20
C THR A 120 13.26 9.97 -9.89
N PHE A 121 12.88 8.93 -10.62
CA PHE A 121 13.44 7.58 -10.44
C PHE A 121 14.93 7.50 -10.83
N GLU A 122 15.39 8.30 -11.79
CA GLU A 122 16.79 8.39 -12.20
C GLU A 122 17.65 9.14 -11.17
N SER A 123 17.05 9.92 -10.28
CA SER A 123 17.74 10.63 -9.20
C SER A 123 17.81 9.79 -7.93
N ALA A 124 18.94 9.14 -7.67
CA ALA A 124 19.14 8.37 -6.45
C ALA A 124 18.93 9.18 -5.15
N THR A 125 19.13 10.50 -5.20
CA THR A 125 18.87 11.40 -4.07
C THR A 125 17.39 11.56 -3.83
N ASP A 126 16.60 11.77 -4.88
CA ASP A 126 15.14 11.95 -4.78
C ASP A 126 14.48 10.65 -4.35
N VAL A 127 14.88 9.52 -4.93
CA VAL A 127 14.40 8.19 -4.53
C VAL A 127 14.61 7.94 -3.04
N LYS A 128 15.80 8.23 -2.49
CA LYS A 128 16.09 8.08 -1.06
C LYS A 128 15.24 8.99 -0.18
N GLN A 129 15.01 10.25 -0.59
CA GLN A 129 14.18 11.18 0.18
C GLN A 129 12.71 10.72 0.20
N ILE A 130 12.16 10.30 -0.95
CA ILE A 130 10.79 9.79 -1.04
C ILE A 130 10.64 8.50 -0.23
N ALA A 131 11.57 7.56 -0.37
CA ALA A 131 11.55 6.29 0.36
C ALA A 131 11.59 6.51 1.88
N ALA A 132 12.45 7.40 2.38
CA ALA A 132 12.53 7.74 3.79
C ALA A 132 11.24 8.40 4.32
N TRP A 133 10.62 9.28 3.53
CA TRP A 133 9.35 9.88 3.88
C TRP A 133 8.21 8.83 3.91
N CYS A 134 8.15 7.95 2.91
CA CYS A 134 7.15 6.89 2.84
C CYS A 134 7.27 5.92 4.02
N GLU A 135 8.51 5.57 4.43
CA GLU A 135 8.76 4.76 5.62
C GLU A 135 8.20 5.41 6.89
N ALA A 136 8.40 6.71 7.06
CA ALA A 136 7.91 7.45 8.23
C ALA A 136 6.39 7.66 8.25
N ASN A 137 5.73 7.61 7.07
CA ASN A 137 4.32 7.98 6.92
C ASN A 137 3.41 6.81 6.50
N ALA A 138 3.90 5.58 6.54
CA ALA A 138 3.18 4.37 6.09
C ALA A 138 2.49 4.58 4.73
N SER A 139 3.26 5.05 3.73
CA SER A 139 2.87 5.25 2.34
C SER A 139 3.79 4.41 1.47
N PHE A 140 3.32 3.77 0.42
CA PHE A 140 4.12 2.84 -0.37
C PHE A 140 4.69 3.51 -1.62
N PHE A 141 5.99 3.34 -1.86
CA PHE A 141 6.71 3.90 -3.01
C PHE A 141 7.19 2.80 -3.96
N PRO A 142 6.57 2.64 -5.15
CA PRO A 142 7.09 1.77 -6.20
C PRO A 142 8.22 2.49 -6.95
N ASN A 143 9.46 2.18 -6.60
CA ASN A 143 10.63 2.70 -7.29
C ASN A 143 10.86 1.93 -8.59
N CYS A 144 10.74 2.59 -9.74
CA CYS A 144 10.93 1.99 -11.05
C CYS A 144 12.30 2.36 -11.62
N GLN A 145 13.07 1.36 -12.06
CA GLN A 145 14.40 1.57 -12.59
C GLN A 145 14.53 1.02 -14.01
N THR A 146 15.06 1.85 -14.92
CA THR A 146 15.21 1.53 -16.34
C THR A 146 16.57 1.96 -16.88
N GLY A 147 16.92 1.60 -18.10
CA GLY A 147 18.15 2.00 -18.75
C GLY A 147 19.41 1.58 -17.97
N GLU A 148 20.35 2.49 -17.80
CA GLU A 148 21.63 2.23 -17.12
C GLU A 148 21.43 1.79 -15.66
N SER A 149 20.47 2.35 -14.96
CA SER A 149 20.16 1.96 -13.58
C SER A 149 19.68 0.52 -13.49
N ALA A 150 18.83 0.07 -14.41
CA ALA A 150 18.41 -1.32 -14.49
C ALA A 150 19.60 -2.25 -14.79
N VAL A 151 20.51 -1.85 -15.68
CA VAL A 151 21.74 -2.62 -15.98
C VAL A 151 22.61 -2.77 -14.72
N ASN A 152 22.77 -1.70 -13.94
CA ASN A 152 23.56 -1.73 -12.70
C ASN A 152 22.93 -2.65 -11.65
N ILE A 153 21.60 -2.65 -11.50
CA ILE A 153 20.88 -3.57 -10.60
C ILE A 153 21.09 -5.03 -11.02
N ARG A 154 21.13 -5.32 -12.33
CA ARG A 154 21.31 -6.66 -12.90
C ARG A 154 22.76 -7.17 -12.85
N ASN A 155 23.69 -6.35 -12.40
CA ASN A 155 25.09 -6.71 -12.25
C ASN A 155 25.41 -7.04 -10.79
N GLU A 156 25.75 -8.28 -10.50
CA GLU A 156 26.06 -8.77 -9.14
C GLU A 156 27.25 -8.05 -8.51
N THR A 157 28.18 -7.54 -9.32
CA THR A 157 29.42 -6.88 -8.83
C THR A 157 29.21 -5.40 -8.45
N ILE A 158 28.05 -4.82 -8.76
CA ILE A 158 27.72 -3.42 -8.45
C ILE A 158 26.89 -3.38 -7.17
N ASP A 159 27.44 -2.80 -6.11
CA ASP A 159 26.80 -2.65 -4.80
C ASP A 159 26.39 -1.19 -4.52
N THR A 160 26.54 -0.28 -5.49
CA THR A 160 26.19 1.13 -5.36
C THR A 160 24.88 1.51 -6.05
N ASP A 161 24.22 0.53 -6.64
CA ASP A 161 22.90 0.70 -7.26
C ASP A 161 21.82 1.02 -6.22
N ILE A 162 20.74 1.63 -6.68
CA ILE A 162 19.69 2.13 -5.78
C ILE A 162 18.96 1.01 -5.02
N ALA A 163 18.81 -0.18 -5.58
CA ALA A 163 18.18 -1.30 -4.90
C ALA A 163 19.03 -1.79 -3.72
N THR A 164 20.35 -1.91 -3.91
CA THR A 164 21.31 -2.24 -2.84
C THR A 164 21.31 -1.17 -1.74
N VAL A 165 21.26 0.11 -2.11
CA VAL A 165 21.21 1.22 -1.14
C VAL A 165 19.93 1.16 -0.31
N LEU A 166 18.77 0.99 -0.93
CA LEU A 166 17.47 0.91 -0.23
C LEU A 166 17.39 -0.32 0.69
N THR A 167 17.94 -1.46 0.27
CA THR A 167 18.03 -2.66 1.10
C THR A 167 18.92 -2.43 2.32
N THR A 168 20.05 -1.74 2.15
CA THR A 168 20.95 -1.39 3.25
C THR A 168 20.28 -0.44 4.26
N LEU A 169 19.42 0.48 3.78
CA LEU A 169 18.62 1.36 4.63
C LEU A 169 17.46 0.65 5.33
N GLY A 170 17.05 -0.52 4.83
CA GLY A 170 16.02 -1.35 5.44
C GLY A 170 14.60 -0.82 5.31
N HIS A 171 14.31 -0.03 4.28
CA HIS A 171 12.99 0.57 4.08
C HIS A 171 11.95 -0.48 3.66
N ARG A 172 10.90 -0.64 4.47
CA ARG A 172 9.82 -1.61 4.22
C ARG A 172 8.72 -1.08 3.32
N HIS A 173 8.53 0.24 3.22
CA HIS A 173 7.49 0.87 2.40
C HIS A 173 7.99 1.24 1.00
N VAL A 174 9.02 0.57 0.52
CA VAL A 174 9.52 0.73 -0.84
C VAL A 174 9.88 -0.63 -1.43
N ALA A 175 9.59 -0.79 -2.71
CA ALA A 175 10.07 -1.90 -3.53
C ALA A 175 10.68 -1.32 -4.80
N THR A 176 11.72 -1.99 -5.32
CA THR A 176 12.34 -1.60 -6.59
C THR A 176 11.94 -2.60 -7.67
N GLY A 177 11.47 -2.10 -8.81
CA GLY A 177 11.27 -2.84 -10.05
C GLY A 177 12.32 -2.46 -11.07
N SER A 178 12.88 -3.44 -11.77
CA SER A 178 13.85 -3.22 -12.85
C SER A 178 13.27 -3.72 -14.18
N HIS A 179 13.28 -2.85 -15.19
CA HIS A 179 12.91 -3.19 -16.56
C HIS A 179 13.82 -2.44 -17.53
N ALA A 180 14.26 -3.10 -18.63
CA ALA A 180 15.21 -2.48 -19.57
C ALA A 180 14.65 -1.22 -20.21
N ASP A 181 13.41 -1.28 -20.68
CA ASP A 181 12.81 -0.28 -21.56
C ASP A 181 11.63 0.47 -20.94
N ASP A 182 10.94 -0.09 -19.92
CA ASP A 182 9.77 0.50 -19.32
C ASP A 182 10.11 1.19 -18.00
N ALA A 183 9.99 2.52 -17.99
CA ALA A 183 10.31 3.36 -16.84
C ALA A 183 9.28 3.27 -15.70
N TYR A 184 8.14 2.63 -15.94
CA TYR A 184 7.00 2.59 -15.00
C TYR A 184 6.54 1.17 -14.67
N SER A 185 7.42 0.19 -14.92
CA SER A 185 7.10 -1.24 -14.85
C SER A 185 6.41 -1.64 -13.53
N LEU A 186 6.95 -1.27 -12.37
CA LEU A 186 6.40 -1.67 -11.08
C LEU A 186 5.02 -1.03 -10.80
N ILE A 187 4.69 0.10 -11.43
CA ILE A 187 3.37 0.74 -11.31
C ILE A 187 2.26 -0.19 -11.86
N TYR A 188 2.54 -0.97 -12.91
CA TYR A 188 1.59 -1.99 -13.39
C TYR A 188 1.23 -3.00 -12.30
N LEU A 189 2.20 -3.40 -11.46
CA LEU A 189 1.94 -4.32 -10.36
C LEU A 189 1.11 -3.65 -9.25
N MET A 190 1.39 -2.38 -8.93
CA MET A 190 0.67 -1.66 -7.87
C MET A 190 -0.82 -1.53 -8.14
N LYS A 191 -1.25 -1.50 -9.40
CA LYS A 191 -2.67 -1.49 -9.78
C LYS A 191 -3.44 -2.71 -9.26
N HIS A 192 -2.79 -3.87 -9.16
CA HIS A 192 -3.42 -5.06 -8.59
C HIS A 192 -3.73 -4.85 -7.10
N PHE A 193 -2.79 -4.29 -6.35
CA PHE A 193 -2.97 -3.99 -4.93
C PHE A 193 -3.97 -2.85 -4.69
N ALA A 194 -3.99 -1.84 -5.57
CA ALA A 194 -4.92 -0.72 -5.47
C ALA A 194 -6.41 -1.13 -5.57
N ARG A 195 -6.70 -2.33 -6.08
CA ARG A 195 -8.06 -2.88 -6.23
C ARG A 195 -8.50 -3.79 -5.09
N VAL A 196 -7.62 -4.09 -4.15
CA VAL A 196 -7.97 -4.98 -3.03
C VAL A 196 -9.09 -4.37 -2.20
N ASN A 197 -10.17 -5.13 -2.03
CA ASN A 197 -11.27 -4.77 -1.15
C ASN A 197 -11.15 -5.57 0.16
N TYR A 198 -10.56 -4.96 1.17
CA TYR A 198 -10.32 -5.62 2.46
C TYR A 198 -11.58 -6.05 3.22
N SER A 199 -12.77 -5.59 2.78
CA SER A 199 -14.06 -6.00 3.34
C SER A 199 -14.69 -7.21 2.64
N ALA A 200 -14.11 -7.69 1.54
CA ALA A 200 -14.58 -8.84 0.80
C ALA A 200 -13.82 -10.12 1.21
N ASP A 201 -14.46 -11.26 1.07
CA ASP A 201 -13.86 -12.56 1.33
C ASP A 201 -12.83 -12.91 0.26
N ASN A 202 -11.73 -13.61 0.63
CA ASN A 202 -10.65 -14.04 -0.26
C ASN A 202 -10.16 -12.94 -1.21
N SER A 203 -10.02 -11.72 -0.72
CA SER A 203 -9.74 -10.54 -1.53
C SER A 203 -8.28 -10.15 -1.55
N THR A 204 -7.47 -10.57 -0.58
CA THR A 204 -6.04 -10.29 -0.55
C THR A 204 -5.31 -11.05 -1.66
N ILE A 205 -4.25 -10.47 -2.15
CA ILE A 205 -3.50 -11.00 -3.28
C ILE A 205 -2.00 -11.01 -2.97
N THR A 206 -1.25 -11.88 -3.64
CA THR A 206 0.21 -11.77 -3.74
C THR A 206 0.62 -11.06 -5.02
N GLY A 207 1.79 -10.41 -5.02
CA GLY A 207 2.40 -9.85 -6.22
C GLY A 207 3.02 -10.90 -7.14
N GLU A 208 3.50 -12.02 -6.56
CA GLU A 208 4.12 -13.10 -7.30
C GLU A 208 3.16 -13.71 -8.34
N PHE A 209 3.72 -14.04 -9.51
CA PHE A 209 3.01 -14.63 -10.64
C PHE A 209 1.85 -13.81 -11.22
N LYS A 210 1.65 -12.56 -10.81
CA LYS A 210 0.63 -11.70 -11.45
C LYS A 210 1.05 -11.37 -12.88
N LYS A 211 0.06 -11.25 -13.77
CA LYS A 211 0.23 -10.75 -15.14
C LYS A 211 -0.08 -9.25 -15.17
N SER A 212 0.71 -8.51 -15.92
CA SER A 212 0.46 -7.11 -16.23
C SER A 212 0.33 -6.91 -17.73
N PRO A 213 -0.87 -7.08 -18.29
CA PRO A 213 -1.10 -6.84 -19.71
C PRO A 213 -0.72 -5.39 -20.07
N GLY A 214 0.05 -5.24 -21.14
CA GLY A 214 0.59 -3.95 -21.57
C GLY A 214 2.07 -3.75 -21.20
N LEU A 215 2.61 -4.49 -20.25
CA LEU A 215 4.04 -4.55 -19.97
C LEU A 215 4.67 -5.70 -20.78
N ALA A 216 5.76 -5.43 -21.49
CA ALA A 216 6.51 -6.45 -22.20
C ALA A 216 7.29 -7.31 -21.19
N ALA A 217 7.26 -8.64 -21.37
CA ALA A 217 8.08 -9.52 -20.55
C ALA A 217 9.52 -9.52 -21.05
N GLU A 218 10.47 -9.51 -20.15
CA GLU A 218 11.89 -9.53 -20.46
C GLU A 218 12.44 -10.95 -20.54
N ASP A 219 13.41 -11.13 -21.41
CA ASP A 219 14.25 -12.35 -21.50
C ASP A 219 15.53 -12.13 -20.68
N LEU A 220 15.51 -12.56 -19.43
CA LEU A 220 16.59 -12.34 -18.48
C LEU A 220 17.63 -13.45 -18.51
N LYS A 221 18.90 -13.09 -18.49
CA LYS A 221 20.01 -14.03 -18.32
C LYS A 221 20.04 -14.57 -16.90
N ALA A 222 20.55 -15.78 -16.74
CA ALA A 222 20.68 -16.43 -15.44
C ALA A 222 21.46 -15.57 -14.40
N SER A 223 22.50 -14.83 -14.85
CA SER A 223 23.28 -13.93 -14.00
C SER A 223 22.49 -12.71 -13.57
N GLU A 224 21.66 -12.13 -14.45
CA GLU A 224 20.78 -10.98 -14.14
C GLU A 224 19.69 -11.39 -13.14
N TYR A 225 19.11 -12.55 -13.38
CA TYR A 225 18.17 -13.18 -12.46
C TYR A 225 18.80 -13.38 -11.07
N ALA A 226 20.00 -13.97 -10.98
CA ALA A 226 20.68 -14.19 -9.71
C ALA A 226 20.99 -12.89 -8.97
N ALA A 227 21.43 -11.85 -9.69
CA ALA A 227 21.71 -10.55 -9.11
C ALA A 227 20.46 -9.90 -8.48
N MET A 228 19.35 -9.86 -9.22
CA MET A 228 18.08 -9.26 -8.74
C MET A 228 17.45 -10.03 -7.58
N ASN A 229 17.62 -11.36 -7.53
CA ASN A 229 17.11 -12.19 -6.43
C ASN A 229 18.02 -12.22 -5.20
N SER A 230 19.19 -11.59 -5.26
CA SER A 230 20.09 -11.54 -4.10
C SER A 230 19.47 -10.82 -2.92
N ASP A 231 19.82 -11.25 -1.70
CA ASP A 231 19.40 -10.60 -0.45
C ASP A 231 19.82 -9.12 -0.36
N LYS A 232 20.83 -8.73 -1.15
CA LYS A 232 21.31 -7.36 -1.22
C LYS A 232 20.40 -6.45 -2.03
N LYS A 233 19.76 -6.96 -3.09
CA LYS A 233 19.02 -6.14 -4.06
C LYS A 233 17.51 -6.27 -3.97
N LYS A 234 16.99 -7.49 -3.78
CA LYS A 234 15.53 -7.74 -3.62
C LYS A 234 14.69 -7.01 -4.65
N CYS A 235 15.07 -7.10 -5.94
CA CYS A 235 14.47 -6.32 -6.99
C CYS A 235 13.40 -7.12 -7.74
N ALA A 236 12.20 -6.56 -7.90
CA ALA A 236 11.13 -7.16 -8.68
C ALA A 236 11.39 -7.03 -10.20
N TYR A 237 10.96 -8.01 -10.96
CA TYR A 237 11.07 -8.02 -12.42
C TYR A 237 9.88 -8.75 -13.07
N TYR A 238 9.64 -8.44 -14.35
CA TYR A 238 8.58 -9.06 -15.14
C TYR A 238 9.19 -9.84 -16.30
N THR A 239 9.07 -11.17 -16.26
CA THR A 239 9.76 -12.06 -17.21
C THR A 239 8.84 -13.13 -17.76
N ALA A 240 9.12 -13.60 -18.98
CA ALA A 240 8.51 -14.80 -19.53
C ALA A 240 9.04 -16.04 -18.82
N VAL A 241 8.18 -17.05 -18.69
CA VAL A 241 8.54 -18.35 -18.13
C VAL A 241 8.35 -19.43 -19.20
N GLU A 242 9.40 -20.18 -19.47
CA GLU A 242 9.37 -21.24 -20.47
C GLU A 242 9.66 -22.62 -19.85
N LEU A 243 8.89 -23.60 -20.28
CA LEU A 243 9.13 -25.00 -19.93
C LEU A 243 8.83 -25.89 -21.16
N GLN A 244 9.85 -26.62 -21.63
CA GLN A 244 9.73 -27.62 -22.71
C GLN A 244 9.00 -27.08 -23.97
N GLY A 245 9.32 -25.84 -24.37
CA GLY A 245 8.74 -25.22 -25.56
C GLY A 245 7.34 -24.59 -25.33
N SER A 246 6.84 -24.60 -24.12
CA SER A 246 5.63 -23.86 -23.71
C SER A 246 6.05 -22.58 -22.97
N THR A 247 5.61 -21.42 -23.48
CA THR A 247 5.96 -20.12 -22.90
C THR A 247 4.74 -19.45 -22.28
N ASP A 248 4.83 -19.03 -21.01
CA ASP A 248 3.91 -18.10 -20.39
C ASP A 248 4.43 -16.67 -20.60
N SER A 249 3.60 -15.80 -21.15
CA SER A 249 3.97 -14.52 -21.74
C SER A 249 4.41 -13.42 -20.77
N GLY A 250 4.51 -13.70 -19.52
CA GLY A 250 5.05 -12.79 -18.51
C GLY A 250 4.43 -12.97 -17.13
N ARG A 251 5.29 -12.93 -16.13
CA ARG A 251 4.94 -13.01 -14.71
C ARG A 251 5.84 -12.13 -13.87
N TRP A 252 5.24 -11.48 -12.88
CA TRP A 252 5.99 -10.82 -11.84
C TRP A 252 6.69 -11.84 -10.94
N LYS A 253 7.94 -11.55 -10.63
CA LYS A 253 8.79 -12.35 -9.77
C LYS A 253 9.55 -11.47 -8.80
N ASN A 254 9.91 -12.06 -7.65
CA ASN A 254 10.75 -11.44 -6.64
C ASN A 254 10.15 -10.12 -6.09
N THR A 255 8.86 -10.16 -5.77
CA THR A 255 8.10 -8.98 -5.31
C THR A 255 8.33 -8.65 -3.83
N TRP A 256 9.61 -8.57 -3.45
CA TRP A 256 10.06 -8.17 -2.12
C TRP A 256 10.03 -6.66 -1.92
N THR A 257 9.88 -6.25 -0.66
CA THR A 257 10.28 -4.90 -0.22
C THR A 257 11.74 -4.91 0.25
N HIS A 258 12.29 -3.73 0.50
CA HIS A 258 13.64 -3.59 1.05
C HIS A 258 13.69 -3.76 2.58
N SER A 259 12.63 -4.29 3.17
CA SER A 259 12.54 -4.57 4.61
C SER A 259 13.64 -5.50 5.10
N THR A 260 14.19 -5.18 6.28
CA THR A 260 15.13 -6.08 7.00
C THR A 260 14.44 -7.33 7.56
N TYR A 261 13.11 -7.32 7.65
CA TYR A 261 12.32 -8.45 8.16
C TYR A 261 11.97 -9.48 7.09
N GLY A 262 12.40 -9.30 5.83
CA GLY A 262 12.07 -10.21 4.74
C GLY A 262 10.57 -10.21 4.44
N GLU A 263 10.02 -9.04 4.11
CA GLU A 263 8.60 -8.86 3.83
C GLU A 263 8.35 -8.69 2.33
N TRP A 264 7.31 -9.33 1.83
CA TRP A 264 6.80 -9.13 0.49
C TRP A 264 5.98 -7.83 0.39
N ILE A 265 5.77 -7.32 -0.81
CA ILE A 265 4.95 -6.13 -1.06
C ILE A 265 3.56 -6.29 -0.44
N ASP A 266 2.93 -7.44 -0.66
CA ASP A 266 1.61 -7.76 -0.12
C ASP A 266 1.59 -7.83 1.41
N ASP A 267 2.64 -8.35 2.05
CA ASP A 267 2.76 -8.38 3.50
C ASP A 267 2.69 -6.98 4.10
N VAL A 268 3.43 -6.03 3.51
CA VAL A 268 3.49 -4.65 4.01
C VAL A 268 2.17 -3.93 3.80
N ILE A 269 1.62 -3.99 2.60
CA ILE A 269 0.35 -3.31 2.27
C ILE A 269 -0.81 -3.84 3.12
N ASN A 270 -0.90 -5.18 3.25
CA ASN A 270 -1.95 -5.82 4.03
C ASN A 270 -1.82 -5.52 5.52
N LEU A 271 -0.59 -5.46 6.07
CA LEU A 271 -0.36 -5.11 7.47
C LEU A 271 -0.74 -3.66 7.76
N ASP A 272 -0.44 -2.73 6.87
CA ASP A 272 -0.83 -1.33 7.00
C ASP A 272 -2.36 -1.18 6.98
N ALA A 273 -3.03 -1.88 6.06
CA ALA A 273 -4.50 -1.90 6.00
C ALA A 273 -5.12 -2.51 7.25
N PHE A 274 -4.56 -3.61 7.77
CA PHE A 274 -4.98 -4.25 9.01
C PHE A 274 -4.83 -3.31 10.22
N THR A 275 -3.66 -2.67 10.35
CA THR A 275 -3.37 -1.74 11.43
C THR A 275 -4.32 -0.55 11.43
N ASN A 276 -4.62 0.00 10.24
CA ASN A 276 -5.62 1.06 10.08
C ASN A 276 -7.01 0.57 10.48
N ALA A 277 -7.42 -0.61 10.04
CA ALA A 277 -8.74 -1.18 10.36
C ALA A 277 -8.91 -1.40 11.87
N VAL A 278 -7.90 -1.92 12.57
CA VAL A 278 -7.90 -2.07 14.03
C VAL A 278 -8.02 -0.72 14.72
N THR A 279 -7.22 0.26 14.28
CA THR A 279 -7.24 1.63 14.85
C THR A 279 -8.62 2.27 14.70
N VAL A 280 -9.20 2.19 13.52
CA VAL A 280 -10.55 2.73 13.22
C VAL A 280 -11.63 2.00 14.04
N ALA A 281 -11.55 0.68 14.14
CA ALA A 281 -12.53 -0.11 14.91
C ALA A 281 -12.50 0.23 16.41
N VAL A 282 -11.31 0.36 17.00
CA VAL A 282 -11.14 0.76 18.40
C VAL A 282 -11.62 2.20 18.63
N TYR A 283 -11.24 3.13 17.74
CA TYR A 283 -11.73 4.49 17.81
C TYR A 283 -13.26 4.55 17.76
N ASN A 284 -13.88 3.87 16.80
CA ASN A 284 -15.33 3.86 16.65
C ASN A 284 -16.04 3.17 17.82
N CYS A 285 -15.43 2.14 18.40
CA CYS A 285 -15.94 1.49 19.61
C CYS A 285 -16.05 2.50 20.77
N ILE A 286 -15.12 3.44 20.89
CA ILE A 286 -15.12 4.47 21.92
C ILE A 286 -16.03 5.64 21.55
N ALA A 287 -15.87 6.17 20.34
CA ALA A 287 -16.50 7.41 19.89
C ALA A 287 -18.02 7.29 19.69
N ASN A 288 -18.51 6.11 19.28
CA ASN A 288 -19.94 5.90 19.00
C ASN A 288 -20.76 5.52 20.24
N GLN A 289 -20.14 5.48 21.44
CA GLN A 289 -20.90 5.23 22.67
C GLN A 289 -21.79 6.43 23.03
N THR A 290 -23.07 6.20 23.20
CA THR A 290 -24.02 7.21 23.72
C THR A 290 -23.80 7.48 25.21
N LYS A 291 -23.17 6.54 25.91
CA LYS A 291 -22.78 6.63 27.32
C LYS A 291 -21.27 6.41 27.40
N LYS A 292 -20.66 6.75 28.55
CA LYS A 292 -19.23 6.50 28.75
C LYS A 292 -18.89 5.03 28.59
N LEU A 293 -17.76 4.72 27.96
CA LEU A 293 -17.14 3.41 28.02
C LEU A 293 -16.39 3.30 29.39
N PRO A 294 -16.85 2.48 30.34
CA PRO A 294 -16.25 2.47 31.65
C PRO A 294 -14.89 1.76 31.68
N GLN A 295 -13.97 2.23 32.55
CA GLN A 295 -12.71 1.54 32.84
C GLN A 295 -12.94 0.32 33.76
N THR A 296 -13.68 -0.64 33.27
CA THR A 296 -14.05 -1.90 33.93
C THR A 296 -13.82 -3.06 32.97
N PRO A 297 -13.82 -4.31 33.43
CA PRO A 297 -13.72 -5.48 32.56
C PRO A 297 -14.75 -5.49 31.41
N VAL A 298 -15.95 -5.00 31.67
CA VAL A 298 -17.01 -4.89 30.62
C VAL A 298 -16.58 -3.93 29.51
N GLY A 299 -16.07 -2.73 29.87
CA GLY A 299 -15.61 -1.78 28.86
C GLY A 299 -14.37 -2.26 28.10
N GLN A 300 -13.43 -2.91 28.80
CA GLN A 300 -12.26 -3.52 28.16
C GLN A 300 -12.67 -4.66 27.20
N ALA A 301 -13.66 -5.48 27.59
CA ALA A 301 -14.18 -6.55 26.73
C ALA A 301 -14.80 -5.99 25.42
N MET A 302 -15.43 -4.81 25.46
CA MET A 302 -15.95 -4.16 24.25
C MET A 302 -14.86 -3.77 23.26
N ILE A 303 -13.72 -3.23 23.78
CA ILE A 303 -12.55 -2.89 22.94
C ILE A 303 -11.95 -4.18 22.34
N ILE A 304 -11.78 -5.22 23.16
CA ILE A 304 -11.28 -6.53 22.70
C ILE A 304 -12.20 -7.13 21.61
N ALA A 305 -13.52 -7.00 21.77
CA ALA A 305 -14.47 -7.47 20.78
C ALA A 305 -14.37 -6.71 19.45
N ALA A 306 -14.14 -5.40 19.48
CA ALA A 306 -13.90 -4.60 18.27
C ALA A 306 -12.64 -5.05 17.52
N VAL A 307 -11.54 -5.30 18.25
CA VAL A 307 -10.30 -5.84 17.66
C VAL A 307 -10.54 -7.23 17.06
N ARG A 308 -11.23 -8.10 17.80
CA ARG A 308 -11.59 -9.45 17.33
C ARG A 308 -12.37 -9.43 16.02
N GLN A 309 -13.34 -8.54 15.89
CA GLN A 309 -14.14 -8.40 14.67
C GLN A 309 -13.26 -8.09 13.44
N VAL A 310 -12.26 -7.22 13.61
CA VAL A 310 -11.30 -6.93 12.53
C VAL A 310 -10.45 -8.16 12.20
N CYS A 311 -9.96 -8.88 13.21
CA CYS A 311 -9.19 -10.11 12.99
C CYS A 311 -10.00 -11.16 12.19
N GLU A 312 -11.28 -11.36 12.53
CA GLU A 312 -12.17 -12.26 11.78
C GLU A 312 -12.36 -11.80 10.33
N GLN A 313 -12.51 -10.50 10.09
CA GLN A 313 -12.59 -9.96 8.72
C GLN A 313 -11.29 -10.23 7.94
N TYR A 314 -10.13 -10.13 8.59
CA TYR A 314 -8.85 -10.37 7.95
C TYR A 314 -8.47 -11.85 7.82
N ILE A 315 -9.13 -12.75 8.55
CA ILE A 315 -9.16 -14.19 8.23
C ILE A 315 -10.02 -14.42 6.99
N SER A 316 -11.22 -13.84 6.95
CA SER A 316 -12.16 -14.00 5.84
C SER A 316 -11.58 -13.49 4.52
N ASN A 317 -10.85 -12.37 4.51
CA ASN A 317 -10.22 -11.82 3.31
C ASN A 317 -8.92 -12.55 2.89
N GLY A 318 -8.44 -13.51 3.68
CA GLY A 318 -7.30 -14.36 3.36
C GLY A 318 -5.93 -13.81 3.79
N TYR A 319 -5.86 -12.69 4.53
CA TYR A 319 -4.58 -12.18 5.04
C TYR A 319 -4.07 -12.94 6.24
N LEU A 320 -4.95 -13.21 7.22
CA LEU A 320 -4.63 -14.01 8.41
C LEU A 320 -5.04 -15.46 8.18
N GLY A 321 -4.23 -16.41 8.66
CA GLY A 321 -4.49 -17.82 8.48
C GLY A 321 -4.02 -18.68 9.63
N GLU A 322 -4.56 -19.89 9.68
CA GLU A 322 -4.23 -20.88 10.69
C GLU A 322 -2.73 -21.21 10.66
N ARG A 323 -2.12 -21.27 11.84
CA ARG A 323 -0.72 -21.62 12.00
C ARG A 323 -0.47 -22.35 13.32
N THR A 324 0.30 -23.42 13.24
CA THR A 324 0.91 -24.06 14.40
C THR A 324 2.26 -23.37 14.71
N TYR A 325 2.49 -23.04 15.96
CA TYR A 325 3.68 -22.35 16.42
C TYR A 325 4.05 -22.79 17.84
N THR A 326 5.33 -22.63 18.21
CA THR A 326 5.76 -22.81 19.60
C THR A 326 5.57 -21.50 20.35
N ASP A 327 4.79 -21.53 21.42
CA ASP A 327 4.56 -20.34 22.25
C ASP A 327 5.85 -19.98 23.01
N PRO A 328 6.37 -18.75 22.86
CA PRO A 328 7.60 -18.34 23.53
C PRO A 328 7.46 -18.25 25.05
N ASP A 329 6.25 -18.17 25.61
CA ASP A 329 6.02 -18.01 27.03
C ASP A 329 6.08 -19.34 27.80
N ASP A 330 5.63 -20.45 27.20
CA ASP A 330 5.59 -21.78 27.84
C ASP A 330 6.30 -22.88 27.05
N ALA A 331 6.81 -22.57 25.85
CA ALA A 331 7.46 -23.49 24.92
C ALA A 331 6.56 -24.66 24.46
N GLU A 332 5.25 -24.55 24.62
CA GLU A 332 4.28 -25.53 24.12
C GLU A 332 3.92 -25.26 22.66
N GLU A 333 3.61 -26.33 21.94
CA GLU A 333 3.07 -26.23 20.57
C GLU A 333 1.59 -25.89 20.61
N LYS A 334 1.21 -24.78 19.98
CA LYS A 334 -0.18 -24.27 19.90
C LYS A 334 -0.60 -24.06 18.46
N THR A 335 -1.86 -24.26 18.19
CA THR A 335 -2.47 -23.92 16.89
C THR A 335 -3.36 -22.69 17.04
N SER A 336 -3.06 -21.64 16.27
CA SER A 336 -3.86 -20.43 16.20
C SER A 336 -4.64 -20.42 14.88
N ARG A 337 -5.86 -19.95 14.90
CA ARG A 337 -6.70 -19.74 13.70
C ARG A 337 -6.29 -18.54 12.83
N GLY A 338 -5.23 -17.81 13.22
CA GLY A 338 -4.71 -16.63 12.51
C GLY A 338 -4.42 -15.45 13.43
N TYR A 339 -4.92 -15.45 14.65
CA TYR A 339 -4.61 -14.42 15.64
C TYR A 339 -4.80 -14.92 17.08
N GLU A 340 -4.15 -14.22 18.00
CA GLU A 340 -4.35 -14.35 19.44
C GLU A 340 -4.44 -12.99 20.09
N ILE A 341 -5.46 -12.79 20.92
CA ILE A 341 -5.56 -11.62 21.80
C ILE A 341 -5.07 -12.02 23.19
N MET A 342 -3.88 -11.54 23.54
CA MET A 342 -3.20 -11.89 24.79
C MET A 342 -3.76 -11.12 25.99
N THR A 343 -4.39 -9.96 25.75
CA THR A 343 -5.00 -9.12 26.78
C THR A 343 -6.34 -9.67 27.21
N LYS A 344 -6.55 -9.79 28.53
CA LYS A 344 -7.81 -10.17 29.15
C LYS A 344 -8.62 -8.93 29.55
N ALA A 345 -9.92 -9.10 29.69
CA ALA A 345 -10.81 -8.00 30.11
C ALA A 345 -10.44 -7.50 31.54
N GLU A 346 -9.97 -8.41 32.40
CA GLU A 346 -9.60 -8.17 33.78
C GLU A 346 -8.32 -7.34 33.91
N ASP A 347 -7.47 -7.27 32.88
CA ASP A 347 -6.21 -6.52 32.90
C ASP A 347 -6.44 -5.01 33.16
N ILE A 348 -7.64 -4.51 32.85
CA ILE A 348 -8.05 -3.15 33.21
C ILE A 348 -8.03 -2.88 34.73
N LEU A 349 -8.13 -3.89 35.54
CA LEU A 349 -8.09 -3.76 37.02
C LEU A 349 -6.68 -3.48 37.55
N THR A 350 -5.65 -3.82 36.75
CA THR A 350 -4.24 -3.70 37.13
C THR A 350 -3.55 -2.44 36.61
N ILE A 351 -4.24 -1.62 35.83
CA ILE A 351 -3.66 -0.35 35.34
C ILE A 351 -3.41 0.62 36.47
N SER A 352 -2.37 1.46 36.33
CA SER A 352 -1.98 2.42 37.35
C SER A 352 -3.05 3.49 37.62
N ASP A 353 -3.06 4.10 38.80
CA ASP A 353 -3.96 5.23 39.09
C ASP A 353 -3.67 6.42 38.18
N SER A 354 -2.42 6.62 37.77
CA SER A 354 -2.07 7.63 36.76
C SER A 354 -2.77 7.40 35.43
N ASP A 355 -2.79 6.15 34.94
CA ASP A 355 -3.43 5.79 33.69
C ASP A 355 -4.96 5.85 33.81
N ARG A 356 -5.51 5.49 34.95
CA ARG A 356 -6.93 5.68 35.26
C ARG A 356 -7.33 7.15 35.20
N ASN A 357 -6.55 8.03 35.80
CA ASN A 357 -6.78 9.47 35.78
C ASN A 357 -6.69 10.05 34.36
N LYS A 358 -5.83 9.51 33.51
CA LYS A 358 -5.73 9.84 32.09
C LYS A 358 -6.83 9.18 31.22
N ARG A 359 -7.68 8.37 31.81
CA ARG A 359 -8.76 7.62 31.14
C ARG A 359 -8.24 6.63 30.06
N LEU A 360 -7.08 6.05 30.28
CA LEU A 360 -6.53 5.02 29.39
C LEU A 360 -7.18 3.66 29.63
N CYS A 361 -7.27 2.85 28.60
CA CYS A 361 -7.63 1.43 28.69
C CYS A 361 -6.38 0.58 28.92
N ALA A 362 -6.53 -0.69 29.29
CA ALA A 362 -5.43 -1.64 29.27
C ALA A 362 -4.96 -1.85 27.82
N PRO A 363 -3.64 -1.87 27.55
CA PRO A 363 -3.11 -2.10 26.21
C PRO A 363 -3.60 -3.43 25.64
N VAL A 364 -4.17 -3.41 24.44
CA VAL A 364 -4.55 -4.65 23.75
C VAL A 364 -3.33 -5.19 23.02
N ARG A 365 -2.82 -6.34 23.50
CA ARG A 365 -1.72 -7.06 22.88
C ARG A 365 -2.30 -8.12 21.93
N LEU A 366 -1.86 -8.05 20.68
CA LEU A 366 -2.34 -8.90 19.60
C LEU A 366 -1.14 -9.57 18.93
N ARG A 367 -1.21 -10.90 18.76
CA ARG A 367 -0.32 -11.68 17.90
C ARG A 367 -1.10 -12.09 16.67
N VAL A 368 -0.56 -11.89 15.49
CA VAL A 368 -1.19 -12.26 14.22
C VAL A 368 -0.30 -13.18 13.41
N PHE A 369 -0.91 -14.09 12.65
CA PHE A 369 -0.23 -15.03 11.79
C PHE A 369 -0.73 -14.82 10.36
N ARG A 370 0.19 -14.41 9.47
CA ARG A 370 -0.10 -14.22 8.05
C ARG A 370 -0.33 -15.57 7.39
N ALA A 371 -1.34 -15.65 6.54
CA ALA A 371 -1.63 -16.88 5.79
C ALA A 371 -0.48 -17.25 4.83
N GLY A 372 0.24 -16.23 4.33
CA GLY A 372 1.23 -16.41 3.28
C GLY A 372 0.59 -16.72 1.92
N ALA A 373 1.38 -16.75 0.85
CA ALA A 373 0.97 -17.14 -0.48
C ALA A 373 1.95 -18.15 -1.07
#